data_a89c174c2f8ade531970d11389faf295
#
_entry.id   a89c174c2f8ade531970d11389faf295
#
_cell.length_a   1.000
_cell.length_b   1.000
_cell.length_c   1.000
_cell.angle_alpha   90.00
_cell.angle_beta   90.00
_cell.angle_gamma   90.00
#
_symmetry.space_group_name_H-M   'P 1'
#
loop_
_entity.id
_entity.type
_entity.pdbx_description
1 polymer ?
#
loop_
_entity_poly.entity_id
_entity_poly.type
_entity_poly.pdbx_seq_one_letter_code
_entity_poly.pdbx_strand_id
1 'polypeptide(L)'
;TIQLTDGARLTGAELVSRTLAERGLITLVHPYEGAVNLYRTERMASEKQRLMAAAENPVCPWPACNYPADKCQVHHLQAWRHGGETNMSNLATCCPYHNGVNDDDPNAPSVRGRLVRRRGRVVWQPPWADTAASPSSPNEPVQPTPPDPPH
;
A
#
# COMPACT_ATOMS: atom_id res chain seq x y z
N THR A 1 17.90 6.14 8.00
CA THR A 1 17.40 7.17 7.07
C THR A 1 15.90 7.02 6.93
N ILE A 2 15.16 8.10 7.09
CA ILE A 2 13.71 8.17 6.98
C ILE A 2 13.40 8.81 5.63
N GLN A 3 12.50 8.19 4.85
CA GLN A 3 12.06 8.72 3.58
C GLN A 3 10.77 9.51 3.75
N LEU A 4 10.71 10.71 3.19
CA LEU A 4 9.54 11.57 3.21
C LEU A 4 8.65 11.33 1.98
N THR A 5 7.40 11.78 2.05
CA THR A 5 6.42 11.63 0.96
C THR A 5 6.74 12.44 -0.29
N ASP A 6 7.61 13.43 -0.17
CA ASP A 6 8.19 14.20 -1.29
C ASP A 6 9.42 13.52 -1.93
N GLY A 7 9.81 12.33 -1.42
CA GLY A 7 10.96 11.59 -1.88
C GLY A 7 12.28 11.95 -1.19
N ALA A 8 12.32 12.96 -0.34
CA ALA A 8 13.51 13.34 0.39
C ALA A 8 13.88 12.29 1.45
N ARG A 9 15.17 12.22 1.80
CA ARG A 9 15.69 11.35 2.85
C ARG A 9 16.24 12.17 3.99
N LEU A 10 15.85 11.82 5.21
CA LEU A 10 16.31 12.47 6.43
C LEU A 10 16.92 11.46 7.39
N THR A 11 17.83 11.95 8.21
CA THR A 11 18.24 11.25 9.44
C THR A 11 17.17 11.43 10.52
N GLY A 12 17.20 10.61 11.57
CA GLY A 12 16.30 10.78 12.72
C GLY A 12 16.45 12.15 13.40
N ALA A 13 17.69 12.66 13.49
CA ALA A 13 17.98 13.98 14.07
C ALA A 13 17.39 15.13 13.24
N GLU A 14 17.51 15.07 11.91
CA GLU A 14 16.91 16.05 11.00
C GLU A 14 15.38 16.02 11.06
N LEU A 15 14.77 14.83 11.19
CA LEU A 15 13.33 14.71 11.36
C LEU A 15 12.87 15.42 12.64
N VAL A 16 13.52 15.14 13.78
CA VAL A 16 13.19 15.77 15.07
C VAL A 16 13.35 17.28 14.99
N SER A 17 14.45 17.77 14.41
CA SER A 17 14.68 19.21 14.25
C SER A 17 13.60 19.90 13.42
N ARG A 18 13.19 19.28 12.31
CA ARG A 18 12.12 19.83 11.45
C ARG A 18 10.76 19.78 12.12
N THR A 19 10.46 18.69 12.84
CA THR A 19 9.17 18.54 13.56
C THR A 19 9.00 19.58 14.65
N LEU A 20 10.10 20.00 15.29
CA LEU A 20 10.08 21.06 16.31
C LEU A 20 10.03 22.46 15.71
N ALA A 21 10.48 22.63 14.47
CA ALA A 21 10.56 23.94 13.82
C ALA A 21 9.33 24.31 12.96
N GLU A 22 8.62 23.33 12.45
CA GLU A 22 7.49 23.53 11.52
C GLU A 22 6.29 22.65 11.93
N ARG A 23 5.08 23.05 11.47
CA ARG A 23 3.88 22.22 11.63
C ARG A 23 4.00 20.96 10.76
N GLY A 24 4.73 19.98 11.26
CA GLY A 24 4.83 18.67 10.65
C GLY A 24 3.71 17.74 11.11
N LEU A 25 3.14 16.94 10.20
CA LEU A 25 2.26 15.85 10.54
C LEU A 25 3.09 14.56 10.62
N ILE A 26 3.21 13.98 11.83
CA ILE A 26 3.78 12.65 12.01
C ILE A 26 2.62 11.68 12.14
N THR A 27 2.48 10.79 11.16
CA THR A 27 1.51 9.71 11.23
C THR A 27 2.23 8.43 11.65
N LEU A 28 1.91 7.95 12.85
CA LEU A 28 2.31 6.61 13.30
C LEU A 28 1.27 5.63 12.79
N VAL A 29 1.68 4.77 11.87
CA VAL A 29 0.81 3.73 11.35
C VAL A 29 1.02 2.48 12.18
N HIS A 30 -0.01 2.09 12.94
CA HIS A 30 0.01 0.81 13.63
C HIS A 30 -0.17 -0.33 12.63
N PRO A 31 0.72 -1.34 12.60
CA PRO A 31 0.68 -2.37 11.56
C PRO A 31 -0.55 -3.27 11.58
N TYR A 32 -1.36 -3.22 12.64
CA TYR A 32 -2.52 -4.10 12.85
C TYR A 32 -3.85 -3.36 13.02
N GLU A 33 -3.85 -2.05 13.28
CA GLU A 33 -5.09 -1.28 13.47
C GLU A 33 -5.43 -0.51 12.21
N GLY A 34 -6.50 -0.98 11.62
CA GLY A 34 -6.98 -0.65 10.31
C GLY A 34 -7.20 0.81 10.03
N ALA A 35 -6.84 1.07 8.87
CA ALA A 35 -7.17 2.18 8.05
C ALA A 35 -8.67 2.43 7.95
N VAL A 36 -9.00 3.67 7.69
CA VAL A 36 -10.35 4.09 7.35
C VAL A 36 -10.80 3.38 6.09
N ASN A 37 -11.79 2.50 6.22
CA ASN A 37 -12.36 1.77 5.12
C ASN A 37 -13.60 2.51 4.58
N LEU A 38 -13.67 2.65 3.27
CA LEU A 38 -14.82 3.26 2.58
C LEU A 38 -15.62 2.23 1.78
N TYR A 39 -15.16 0.98 1.74
CA TYR A 39 -15.77 -0.11 0.99
C TYR A 39 -16.11 0.30 -0.47
N ARG A 40 -17.32 0.03 -0.92
CA ARG A 40 -17.80 0.43 -2.26
C ARG A 40 -18.71 1.66 -2.27
N THR A 41 -18.81 2.37 -1.17
CA THR A 41 -19.58 3.63 -1.11
C THR A 41 -18.89 4.74 -1.89
N GLU A 42 -17.55 4.75 -1.88
CA GLU A 42 -16.76 5.77 -2.55
C GLU A 42 -15.65 5.12 -3.38
N ARG A 43 -15.55 5.49 -4.65
CA ARG A 43 -14.44 5.05 -5.52
C ARG A 43 -13.14 5.81 -5.21
N MET A 44 -13.26 7.10 -4.94
CA MET A 44 -12.09 7.95 -4.72
C MET A 44 -11.61 7.83 -3.28
N ALA A 45 -10.31 7.59 -3.12
CA ALA A 45 -9.69 7.60 -1.81
C ALA A 45 -9.85 8.98 -1.14
N SER A 46 -10.23 8.97 0.14
CA SER A 46 -10.31 10.17 0.96
C SER A 46 -8.92 10.78 1.16
N GLU A 47 -8.87 12.03 1.60
CA GLU A 47 -7.59 12.71 1.93
C GLU A 47 -6.80 11.93 2.98
N LYS A 48 -7.47 11.41 4.01
CA LYS A 48 -6.83 10.56 5.04
C LYS A 48 -6.21 9.31 4.44
N GLN A 49 -6.92 8.64 3.54
CA GLN A 49 -6.40 7.44 2.87
C GLN A 49 -5.22 7.76 1.96
N ARG A 50 -5.25 8.91 1.27
CA ARG A 50 -4.12 9.38 0.45
C ARG A 50 -2.88 9.61 1.29
N LEU A 51 -3.04 10.28 2.43
CA LEU A 51 -1.97 10.55 3.37
C LEU A 51 -1.40 9.25 3.95
N MET A 52 -2.26 8.30 4.33
CA MET A 52 -1.84 7.00 4.86
C MET A 52 -1.12 6.16 3.81
N ALA A 53 -1.61 6.12 2.58
CA ALA A 53 -0.96 5.40 1.48
C ALA A 53 0.43 6.00 1.15
N ALA A 54 0.55 7.33 1.19
CA ALA A 54 1.82 8.04 1.00
C ALA A 54 2.81 7.78 2.14
N ALA A 55 2.33 7.71 3.38
CA ALA A 55 3.16 7.37 4.54
C ALA A 55 3.64 5.92 4.49
N GLU A 56 2.81 5.00 4.01
CA GLU A 56 3.17 3.59 3.83
C GLU A 56 4.21 3.39 2.73
N ASN A 57 4.05 4.10 1.61
CA ASN A 57 4.96 4.06 0.46
C ASN A 57 5.37 5.49 0.06
N PRO A 58 6.44 6.04 0.65
CA PRO A 58 6.92 7.41 0.37
C PRO A 58 7.37 7.65 -1.08
N VAL A 59 7.56 6.58 -1.83
CA VAL A 59 7.80 6.60 -3.29
C VAL A 59 6.96 5.51 -3.94
N CYS A 60 6.78 5.62 -5.26
CA CYS A 60 6.13 4.58 -6.05
C CYS A 60 6.82 3.22 -5.82
N PRO A 61 6.07 2.16 -5.42
CA PRO A 61 6.65 0.86 -5.05
C PRO A 61 7.09 0.01 -6.24
N TRP A 62 7.02 0.53 -7.46
CA TRP A 62 7.53 -0.14 -8.66
C TRP A 62 9.05 -0.20 -8.65
N PRO A 63 9.69 -1.30 -9.09
CA PRO A 63 11.14 -1.46 -9.08
C PRO A 63 11.87 -0.30 -9.73
N ALA A 64 12.93 0.18 -9.09
CA ALA A 64 13.77 1.29 -9.54
C ALA A 64 13.03 2.64 -9.75
N CYS A 65 11.78 2.76 -9.29
CA CYS A 65 11.03 4.01 -9.35
C CYS A 65 11.25 4.83 -8.07
N ASN A 66 11.66 6.08 -8.24
CA ASN A 66 11.85 7.04 -7.14
C ASN A 66 10.83 8.19 -7.20
N TYR A 67 9.71 7.99 -7.90
CA TYR A 67 8.69 9.03 -8.03
C TYR A 67 8.02 9.27 -6.67
N PRO A 68 8.04 10.51 -6.14
CA PRO A 68 7.62 10.79 -4.79
C PRO A 68 6.10 10.65 -4.60
N ALA A 69 5.69 10.22 -3.42
CA ALA A 69 4.31 9.86 -3.12
C ALA A 69 3.33 11.05 -3.17
N ASP A 70 3.79 12.26 -2.87
CA ASP A 70 2.98 13.49 -2.96
C ASP A 70 2.48 13.79 -4.38
N LYS A 71 3.19 13.27 -5.38
CA LYS A 71 2.85 13.36 -6.82
C LYS A 71 2.24 12.06 -7.38
N CYS A 72 2.15 11.02 -6.56
CA CYS A 72 1.53 9.76 -6.94
C CYS A 72 0.00 9.85 -6.93
N GLN A 73 -0.61 8.93 -7.65
CA GLN A 73 -2.05 8.65 -7.58
C GLN A 73 -2.28 7.53 -6.56
N VAL A 74 -3.49 7.47 -5.99
CA VAL A 74 -3.91 6.29 -5.23
C VAL A 74 -4.47 5.26 -6.20
N HIS A 75 -3.87 4.09 -6.16
CA HIS A 75 -4.18 2.94 -7.00
C HIS A 75 -4.92 1.88 -6.17
N HIS A 76 -5.92 1.22 -6.78
CA HIS A 76 -6.57 0.05 -6.20
C HIS A 76 -5.82 -1.20 -6.64
N LEU A 77 -5.28 -1.98 -5.70
CA LEU A 77 -4.55 -3.23 -5.97
C LEU A 77 -5.44 -4.25 -6.70
N GLN A 78 -6.68 -4.41 -6.24
CA GLN A 78 -7.76 -5.00 -7.00
C GLN A 78 -8.57 -3.85 -7.60
N ALA A 79 -8.62 -3.77 -8.93
CA ALA A 79 -9.26 -2.67 -9.61
C ALA A 79 -10.75 -2.53 -9.22
N TRP A 80 -11.22 -1.29 -9.09
CA TRP A 80 -12.62 -0.99 -8.77
C TRP A 80 -13.61 -1.69 -9.71
N ARG A 81 -13.32 -1.72 -11.02
CA ARG A 81 -14.15 -2.41 -12.02
C ARG A 81 -14.26 -3.92 -11.79
N HIS A 82 -13.30 -4.52 -11.08
CA HIS A 82 -13.26 -5.93 -10.72
C HIS A 82 -13.67 -6.20 -9.26
N GLY A 83 -14.45 -5.29 -8.66
CA GLY A 83 -14.99 -5.46 -7.32
C GLY A 83 -14.10 -4.98 -6.19
N GLY A 84 -12.95 -4.38 -6.48
CA GLY A 84 -12.06 -3.83 -5.45
C GLY A 84 -12.73 -2.73 -4.65
N GLU A 85 -12.48 -2.69 -3.36
CA GLU A 85 -13.01 -1.71 -2.42
C GLU A 85 -12.01 -0.59 -2.15
N THR A 86 -12.50 0.58 -1.72
CA THR A 86 -11.66 1.71 -1.31
C THR A 86 -11.29 1.58 0.17
N ASN A 87 -10.64 0.47 0.48
CA ASN A 87 -10.09 0.17 1.80
C ASN A 87 -8.57 0.24 1.75
N MET A 88 -7.91 0.64 2.85
CA MET A 88 -6.45 0.76 2.86
C MET A 88 -5.73 -0.54 2.52
N SER A 89 -6.32 -1.68 2.86
CA SER A 89 -5.80 -2.99 2.46
C SER A 89 -5.70 -3.17 0.94
N ASN A 90 -6.52 -2.42 0.18
CA ASN A 90 -6.59 -2.45 -1.28
C ASN A 90 -6.02 -1.20 -1.96
N LEU A 91 -5.43 -0.27 -1.21
CA LEU A 91 -4.90 0.98 -1.76
C LEU A 91 -3.37 1.03 -1.70
N ALA A 92 -2.78 1.69 -2.69
CA ALA A 92 -1.35 1.94 -2.75
C ALA A 92 -1.08 3.28 -3.45
N THR A 93 0.06 3.92 -3.17
CA THR A 93 0.56 5.00 -4.02
C THR A 93 1.18 4.42 -5.28
N CYS A 94 0.90 5.02 -6.44
CA CYS A 94 1.51 4.64 -7.70
C CYS A 94 1.71 5.88 -8.57
N CYS A 95 2.87 6.03 -9.20
CA CYS A 95 3.08 7.15 -10.11
C CYS A 95 2.16 7.03 -11.34
N PRO A 96 1.82 8.12 -12.04
CA PRO A 96 0.90 8.08 -13.18
C PRO A 96 1.29 7.07 -14.26
N TYR A 97 2.60 6.97 -14.54
CA TYR A 97 3.10 6.02 -15.54
C TYR A 97 2.87 4.56 -15.09
N HIS A 98 3.32 4.20 -13.89
CA HIS A 98 3.19 2.82 -13.40
C HIS A 98 1.74 2.45 -13.07
N ASN A 99 0.91 3.42 -12.70
CA ASN A 99 -0.53 3.21 -12.57
C ASN A 99 -1.18 2.83 -13.91
N GLY A 100 -0.72 3.43 -15.01
CA GLY A 100 -1.21 3.11 -16.36
C GLY A 100 -0.71 1.79 -16.94
N VAL A 101 0.41 1.25 -16.44
CA VAL A 101 1.01 0.00 -16.94
C VAL A 101 0.84 -1.19 -15.99
N ASN A 102 0.24 -0.98 -14.82
CA ASN A 102 -0.06 -2.04 -13.86
C ASN A 102 -1.09 -3.01 -14.45
N ASP A 103 -0.86 -4.30 -14.31
CA ASP A 103 -1.78 -5.33 -14.80
C ASP A 103 -2.96 -5.46 -13.82
N ASP A 104 -4.06 -4.77 -14.12
CA ASP A 104 -5.22 -4.61 -13.21
C ASP A 104 -6.23 -5.76 -13.29
N ASP A 105 -6.18 -6.56 -14.36
CA ASP A 105 -7.11 -7.68 -14.53
C ASP A 105 -6.57 -8.94 -13.83
N PRO A 106 -7.21 -9.40 -12.75
CA PRO A 106 -6.77 -10.59 -12.04
C PRO A 106 -6.94 -11.88 -12.85
N ASN A 107 -7.78 -11.86 -13.90
CA ASN A 107 -8.08 -13.02 -14.74
C ASN A 107 -7.25 -13.05 -16.03
N ALA A 108 -6.55 -11.98 -16.35
CA ALA A 108 -5.67 -11.92 -17.50
C ALA A 108 -4.23 -12.31 -17.11
N PRO A 109 -3.47 -12.93 -18.03
CA PRO A 109 -2.05 -13.16 -17.83
C PRO A 109 -1.33 -11.84 -17.53
N SER A 110 -0.49 -11.84 -16.50
CA SER A 110 0.33 -10.68 -16.20
C SER A 110 1.42 -10.55 -17.25
N VAL A 111 1.59 -9.34 -17.80
CA VAL A 111 2.59 -9.01 -18.82
C VAL A 111 3.69 -8.12 -18.27
N ARG A 112 3.32 -7.13 -17.47
CA ARG A 112 4.24 -6.13 -16.90
C ARG A 112 4.39 -6.26 -15.40
N GLY A 113 3.57 -7.09 -14.78
CA GLY A 113 3.49 -7.23 -13.35
C GLY A 113 2.49 -6.27 -12.73
N ARG A 114 2.25 -6.47 -11.46
CA ARG A 114 1.24 -5.73 -10.71
C ARG A 114 1.72 -5.40 -9.31
N LEU A 115 1.13 -4.37 -8.72
CA LEU A 115 1.28 -4.12 -7.30
C LEU A 115 0.37 -5.04 -6.52
N VAL A 116 0.91 -5.65 -5.48
CA VAL A 116 0.17 -6.54 -4.56
C VAL A 116 0.54 -6.22 -3.12
N ARG A 117 -0.32 -6.57 -2.19
CA ARG A 117 -0.03 -6.48 -0.75
C ARG A 117 0.43 -7.84 -0.25
N ARG A 118 1.64 -7.91 0.29
CA ARG A 118 2.21 -9.10 0.91
C ARG A 118 2.73 -8.76 2.31
N ARG A 119 2.28 -9.49 3.31
CA ARG A 119 2.69 -9.28 4.72
C ARG A 119 2.56 -7.82 5.16
N GLY A 120 1.43 -7.19 4.82
CA GLY A 120 1.15 -5.81 5.17
C GLY A 120 1.87 -4.73 4.36
N ARG A 121 2.69 -5.08 3.38
CA ARG A 121 3.43 -4.13 2.52
C ARG A 121 2.99 -4.24 1.07
N VAL A 122 2.96 -3.10 0.39
CA VAL A 122 2.78 -3.07 -1.06
C VAL A 122 4.12 -3.34 -1.74
N VAL A 123 4.11 -4.32 -2.62
CA VAL A 123 5.29 -4.72 -3.41
C VAL A 123 4.87 -4.96 -4.87
N TRP A 124 5.82 -4.81 -5.76
CA TRP A 124 5.63 -5.22 -7.14
C TRP A 124 5.79 -6.74 -7.28
N GLN A 125 4.84 -7.38 -7.94
CA GLN A 125 4.89 -8.79 -8.31
C GLN A 125 5.21 -8.91 -9.79
N PRO A 126 6.30 -9.59 -10.17
CA PRO A 126 6.65 -9.78 -11.57
C PRO A 126 5.67 -10.72 -12.27
N PRO A 127 5.55 -10.63 -13.63
CA PRO A 127 4.62 -11.45 -14.40
C PRO A 127 4.83 -12.97 -14.20
N TRP A 128 6.07 -13.39 -14.06
CA TRP A 128 6.43 -14.81 -13.89
C TRP A 128 6.13 -15.36 -12.47
N ALA A 129 5.81 -14.52 -11.51
CA ALA A 129 5.46 -14.99 -10.17
C ALA A 129 4.04 -15.59 -10.10
N ASP A 130 3.17 -15.26 -11.06
CA ASP A 130 1.81 -15.81 -11.14
C ASP A 130 1.81 -17.28 -11.58
N THR A 131 2.89 -17.77 -12.21
CA THR A 131 3.02 -19.16 -12.66
C THR A 131 3.50 -20.11 -11.58
N ALA A 132 3.91 -19.62 -10.41
CA ALA A 132 4.64 -20.41 -9.42
C ALA A 132 3.84 -20.81 -8.17
N ALA A 133 2.63 -20.32 -7.92
CA ALA A 133 1.72 -20.83 -6.88
C ALA A 133 0.38 -20.08 -6.90
N SER A 134 -0.71 -20.78 -6.85
CA SER A 134 -1.94 -20.27 -6.23
C SER A 134 -1.69 -20.21 -4.72
N PRO A 135 -1.51 -19.04 -4.10
CA PRO A 135 -1.58 -18.95 -2.66
C PRO A 135 -3.04 -18.69 -2.28
N SER A 136 -3.50 -19.47 -1.32
CA SER A 136 -4.67 -19.23 -0.50
C SER A 136 -4.96 -17.74 -0.30
N SER A 137 -6.22 -17.39 -0.46
CA SER A 137 -6.81 -16.06 -0.28
C SER A 137 -6.15 -15.25 0.84
N PRO A 138 -5.73 -13.98 0.60
CA PRO A 138 -5.08 -13.16 1.64
C PRO A 138 -6.04 -12.64 2.72
N ASN A 139 -7.28 -13.10 2.75
CA ASN A 139 -8.34 -12.61 3.65
C ASN A 139 -8.98 -13.70 4.51
N GLU A 140 -8.29 -14.81 4.81
CA GLU A 140 -8.77 -15.62 5.92
C GLU A 140 -8.44 -14.92 7.25
N PRO A 141 -9.45 -14.60 8.08
CA PRO A 141 -9.20 -14.14 9.43
C PRO A 141 -8.47 -15.26 10.20
N VAL A 142 -7.31 -14.93 10.76
CA VAL A 142 -6.60 -15.81 11.69
C VAL A 142 -7.56 -16.13 12.83
N GLN A 143 -8.10 -17.34 12.83
CA GLN A 143 -8.86 -17.83 13.96
C GLN A 143 -7.89 -18.00 15.15
N PRO A 144 -8.23 -17.46 16.33
CA PRO A 144 -7.42 -17.69 17.51
C PRO A 144 -7.40 -19.19 17.82
N THR A 145 -6.20 -19.74 17.98
CA THR A 145 -6.01 -21.10 18.46
C THR A 145 -6.66 -21.25 19.82
N PRO A 146 -7.46 -22.32 20.05
CA PRO A 146 -8.01 -22.58 21.37
C PRO A 146 -6.87 -22.81 22.38
N PRO A 147 -7.06 -22.40 23.66
CA PRO A 147 -6.06 -22.64 24.70
C PRO A 147 -5.90 -24.15 24.96
N ASP A 148 -4.67 -24.56 25.24
CA ASP A 148 -4.34 -25.92 25.61
C ASP A 148 -5.16 -26.38 26.87
N PRO A 149 -5.60 -27.63 26.92
CA PRO A 149 -6.29 -28.13 28.08
C PRO A 149 -5.36 -28.13 29.31
N PRO A 150 -5.90 -27.88 30.52
CA PRO A 150 -5.09 -27.88 31.73
C PRO A 150 -4.60 -29.32 32.05
N HIS A 151 -3.33 -29.41 32.40
CA HIS A 151 -2.70 -30.64 32.93
C HIS A 151 -3.14 -30.90 34.34
#